data_1ecbba517e08e33d598e252c5e755189
#
_entry.id   1ecbba517e08e33d598e252c5e755189
#
_cell.length_a   1.000
_cell.length_b   1.000
_cell.length_c   1.000
_cell.angle_alpha   90.00
_cell.angle_beta   90.00
_cell.angle_gamma   90.00
#
_symmetry.space_group_name_H-M   'P 1'
#
loop_
_entity.id
_entity.type
_entity.pdbx_description
1 polymer ?
#
loop_
_entity_poly.entity_id
_entity_poly.type
_entity_poly.pdbx_seq_one_letter_code
_entity_poly.pdbx_strand_id
1 'polypeptide(L)'
;MSKYGGSFLCVLVDNNDWSLNEILPNRSKSTLSKYFESIPKSERDNVKYVTIDMWEPYKDVCNKYLKNAEISVDTFHVIEHLSQAFSRIRVDIMNQCIYNSPAYYLLKTWHRLLETDIDLDNKPQYNKKFGQEMNYRDLYKLTLGISPELELAYELKEKYRDFNKNCTYEEASIRLNELIKEFEEA
;
A
#
# COMPACT_ATOMS: atom_id res chain seq x y z
N MET A 1 9.59 -8.08 15.62
CA MET A 1 10.40 -7.27 16.55
C MET A 1 11.69 -6.89 15.84
N SER A 2 11.90 -5.63 15.50
CA SER A 2 13.13 -5.14 14.89
C SER A 2 14.28 -5.29 15.89
N LYS A 3 15.39 -5.92 15.48
CA LYS A 3 16.62 -6.08 16.28
C LYS A 3 17.38 -4.76 16.51
N TYR A 4 16.90 -3.66 15.98
CA TYR A 4 17.48 -2.32 16.15
C TYR A 4 16.45 -1.47 16.87
N GLY A 5 16.67 -1.22 18.16
CA GLY A 5 15.86 -0.38 19.03
C GLY A 5 15.95 1.11 18.68
N GLY A 6 15.68 1.46 17.42
CA GLY A 6 15.50 2.84 16.99
C GLY A 6 14.11 3.31 17.38
N SER A 7 14.01 4.34 18.24
CA SER A 7 12.76 5.03 18.50
C SER A 7 12.35 5.75 17.20
N PHE A 8 11.17 5.42 16.65
CA PHE A 8 10.61 6.16 15.53
C PHE A 8 10.25 7.58 16.00
N LEU A 9 10.72 8.58 15.27
CA LEU A 9 10.24 9.94 15.44
C LEU A 9 8.81 10.06 14.91
N CYS A 10 8.03 10.97 15.47
CA CYS A 10 6.76 11.38 14.87
C CYS A 10 6.93 12.77 14.27
N VAL A 11 6.62 12.91 13.00
CA VAL A 11 6.70 14.17 12.26
C VAL A 11 5.29 14.63 11.96
N LEU A 12 4.97 15.89 12.34
CA LEU A 12 3.71 16.54 12.01
C LEU A 12 3.98 17.61 10.96
N VAL A 13 3.24 17.55 9.87
CA VAL A 13 3.34 18.49 8.73
C VAL A 13 1.98 19.10 8.41
N ASP A 14 1.98 20.31 7.92
CA ASP A 14 0.80 20.91 7.32
C ASP A 14 0.62 20.38 5.88
N ASN A 15 -0.57 19.83 5.57
CA ASN A 15 -0.85 19.28 4.26
C ASN A 15 -1.08 20.35 3.18
N ASN A 16 -1.25 21.63 3.54
CA ASN A 16 -1.47 22.68 2.57
C ASN A 16 -0.19 23.14 1.87
N ASP A 17 0.90 23.23 2.64
CA ASP A 17 2.17 23.78 2.15
C ASP A 17 3.38 22.88 2.43
N TRP A 18 3.16 21.71 3.05
CA TRP A 18 4.18 20.75 3.46
C TRP A 18 5.16 21.30 4.49
N SER A 19 4.78 22.37 5.20
CA SER A 19 5.61 22.91 6.26
C SER A 19 5.68 21.94 7.45
N LEU A 20 6.82 21.94 8.10
CA LEU A 20 7.07 21.15 9.29
C LEU A 20 6.47 21.86 10.50
N ASN A 21 5.46 21.26 11.13
CA ASN A 21 4.86 21.79 12.36
C ASN A 21 5.64 21.35 13.59
N GLU A 22 6.00 20.06 13.71
CA GLU A 22 6.69 19.55 14.88
C GLU A 22 7.39 18.21 14.61
N ILE A 23 8.46 17.93 15.36
CA ILE A 23 9.11 16.61 15.39
C ILE A 23 9.13 16.12 16.84
N LEU A 24 8.36 15.07 17.12
CA LEU A 24 8.32 14.47 18.44
C LEU A 24 9.36 13.35 18.57
N PRO A 25 9.96 13.18 19.76
CA PRO A 25 11.07 12.24 19.97
C PRO A 25 10.67 10.77 19.80
N ASN A 26 9.40 10.47 19.84
CA ASN A 26 8.84 9.15 19.54
C ASN A 26 7.35 9.26 19.24
N ARG A 27 6.77 8.19 18.70
CA ARG A 27 5.35 8.10 18.35
C ARG A 27 4.47 7.47 19.43
N SER A 28 4.93 7.36 20.69
CA SER A 28 4.13 6.76 21.75
C SER A 28 2.87 7.59 22.04
N LYS A 29 1.78 6.89 22.41
CA LYS A 29 0.51 7.54 22.79
C LYS A 29 0.70 8.60 23.87
N SER A 30 1.61 8.36 24.82
CA SER A 30 1.94 9.31 25.89
C SER A 30 2.59 10.58 25.33
N THR A 31 3.57 10.46 24.43
CA THR A 31 4.25 11.61 23.81
C THR A 31 3.28 12.44 22.99
N LEU A 32 2.48 11.78 22.15
CA LEU A 32 1.45 12.43 21.33
C LEU A 32 0.41 13.15 22.21
N SER A 33 -0.07 12.48 23.28
CA SER A 33 -1.04 13.09 24.20
C SER A 33 -0.49 14.35 24.85
N LYS A 34 0.74 14.31 25.36
CA LYS A 34 1.38 15.48 25.97
C LYS A 34 1.52 16.65 25.00
N TYR A 35 1.88 16.35 23.75
CA TYR A 35 1.97 17.36 22.71
C TYR A 35 0.61 18.02 22.45
N PHE A 36 -0.43 17.23 22.18
CA PHE A 36 -1.75 17.80 21.94
C PHE A 36 -2.37 18.49 23.16
N GLU A 37 -2.05 18.05 24.38
CA GLU A 37 -2.45 18.74 25.62
C GLU A 37 -1.80 20.11 25.77
N SER A 38 -0.59 20.30 25.22
CA SER A 38 0.10 21.61 25.25
C SER A 38 -0.49 22.64 24.27
N ILE A 39 -1.26 22.21 23.28
CA ILE A 39 -1.91 23.08 22.30
C ILE A 39 -3.26 23.54 22.85
N PRO A 40 -3.57 24.86 22.85
CA PRO A 40 -4.87 25.36 23.27
C PRO A 40 -6.03 24.65 22.58
N LYS A 41 -7.11 24.40 23.34
CA LYS A 41 -8.30 23.73 22.79
C LYS A 41 -8.87 24.46 21.58
N SER A 42 -8.90 25.81 21.59
CA SER A 42 -9.36 26.63 20.49
C SER A 42 -8.60 26.40 19.19
N GLU A 43 -7.29 26.13 19.27
CA GLU A 43 -6.46 25.83 18.09
C GLU A 43 -6.72 24.41 17.60
N ARG A 44 -6.81 23.45 18.51
CA ARG A 44 -7.14 22.06 18.15
C ARG A 44 -8.53 21.92 17.52
N ASP A 45 -9.50 22.71 17.98
CA ASP A 45 -10.87 22.70 17.45
C ASP A 45 -10.96 23.30 16.02
N ASN A 46 -9.92 24.00 15.56
CA ASN A 46 -9.82 24.53 14.19
C ASN A 46 -9.29 23.52 13.18
N VAL A 47 -8.71 22.41 13.65
CA VAL A 47 -8.24 21.34 12.75
C VAL A 47 -9.45 20.65 12.10
N LYS A 48 -9.53 20.68 10.78
CA LYS A 48 -10.64 20.11 10.00
C LYS A 48 -10.34 18.71 9.46
N TYR A 49 -9.11 18.48 9.06
CA TYR A 49 -8.68 17.22 8.43
C TYR A 49 -7.36 16.76 9.03
N VAL A 50 -7.24 15.46 9.24
CA VAL A 50 -5.99 14.82 9.67
C VAL A 50 -5.78 13.56 8.86
N THR A 51 -4.61 13.45 8.24
CA THR A 51 -4.19 12.22 7.56
C THR A 51 -3.18 11.48 8.44
N ILE A 52 -3.43 10.22 8.70
CA ILE A 52 -2.59 9.36 9.55
C ILE A 52 -2.21 8.08 8.80
N ASP A 53 -1.13 7.42 9.24
CA ASP A 53 -0.90 6.04 8.86
C ASP A 53 -1.92 5.09 9.54
N MET A 54 -1.84 3.80 9.25
CA MET A 54 -2.78 2.81 9.81
C MET A 54 -2.45 2.40 11.26
N TRP A 55 -1.59 3.17 11.98
CA TRP A 55 -1.23 2.86 13.36
C TRP A 55 -2.32 3.32 14.34
N GLU A 56 -2.98 2.37 15.00
CA GLU A 56 -4.14 2.61 15.87
C GLU A 56 -3.93 3.71 16.93
N PRO A 57 -2.76 3.84 17.60
CA PRO A 57 -2.55 4.93 18.55
C PRO A 57 -2.66 6.34 17.97
N TYR A 58 -2.38 6.56 16.69
CA TYR A 58 -2.62 7.86 16.05
C TYR A 58 -4.12 8.17 16.00
N LYS A 59 -4.93 7.21 15.56
CA LYS A 59 -6.38 7.33 15.50
C LYS A 59 -6.97 7.65 16.88
N ASP A 60 -6.55 6.90 17.91
CA ASP A 60 -6.99 7.13 19.29
C ASP A 60 -6.70 8.54 19.78
N VAL A 61 -5.48 9.02 19.54
CA VAL A 61 -5.05 10.37 19.96
C VAL A 61 -5.81 11.44 19.18
N CYS A 62 -5.95 11.30 17.87
CA CYS A 62 -6.71 12.25 17.05
C CYS A 62 -8.18 12.30 17.50
N ASN A 63 -8.82 11.17 17.72
CA ASN A 63 -10.19 11.10 18.23
C ASN A 63 -10.35 11.76 19.61
N LYS A 64 -9.34 11.69 20.45
CA LYS A 64 -9.36 12.30 21.79
C LYS A 64 -9.20 13.81 21.75
N TYR A 65 -8.25 14.31 20.96
CA TYR A 65 -7.81 15.70 21.05
C TYR A 65 -8.29 16.61 19.92
N LEU A 66 -8.62 16.06 18.75
CA LEU A 66 -9.03 16.79 17.54
C LEU A 66 -10.49 16.45 17.19
N LYS A 67 -11.40 16.89 18.07
CA LYS A 67 -12.82 16.49 18.04
C LYS A 67 -13.58 16.88 16.80
N ASN A 68 -13.15 17.94 16.12
CA ASN A 68 -13.81 18.50 14.94
C ASN A 68 -13.15 18.02 13.64
N ALA A 69 -12.05 17.26 13.75
CA ALA A 69 -11.31 16.81 12.58
C ALA A 69 -11.91 15.53 11.98
N GLU A 70 -12.01 15.49 10.66
CA GLU A 70 -12.19 14.24 9.91
C GLU A 70 -10.84 13.54 9.77
N ILE A 71 -10.80 12.27 10.15
CA ILE A 71 -9.58 11.47 10.11
C ILE A 71 -9.59 10.62 8.86
N SER A 72 -8.59 10.80 8.02
CA SER A 72 -8.33 9.96 6.85
C SER A 72 -7.07 9.10 7.05
N VAL A 73 -7.04 7.94 6.41
CA VAL A 73 -5.87 7.08 6.35
C VAL A 73 -5.09 7.42 5.10
N ASP A 74 -3.75 7.48 5.22
CA ASP A 74 -2.86 7.66 4.08
C ASP A 74 -2.97 6.45 3.14
N THR A 75 -3.44 6.71 1.93
CA THR A 75 -3.68 5.68 0.89
C THR A 75 -2.39 4.99 0.46
N PHE A 76 -1.24 5.65 0.57
CA PHE A 76 0.06 5.05 0.28
C PHE A 76 0.31 3.81 1.15
N HIS A 77 0.02 3.89 2.45
CA HIS A 77 0.20 2.77 3.36
C HIS A 77 -0.76 1.61 3.05
N VAL A 78 -1.98 1.89 2.61
CA VAL A 78 -2.91 0.82 2.17
C VAL A 78 -2.36 0.11 0.92
N ILE A 79 -1.89 0.87 -0.07
CA ILE A 79 -1.29 0.31 -1.30
C ILE A 79 -0.03 -0.51 -0.96
N GLU A 80 0.80 -0.04 -0.03
CA GLU A 80 1.97 -0.77 0.44
C GLU A 80 1.59 -2.12 1.07
N HIS A 81 0.58 -2.15 1.95
CA HIS A 81 0.08 -3.38 2.55
C HIS A 81 -0.47 -4.37 1.52
N LEU A 82 -1.24 -3.88 0.55
CA LEU A 82 -1.74 -4.71 -0.55
C LEU A 82 -0.60 -5.27 -1.41
N SER A 83 0.40 -4.46 -1.71
CA SER A 83 1.58 -4.89 -2.47
C SER A 83 2.40 -5.93 -1.70
N GLN A 84 2.52 -5.79 -0.39
CA GLN A 84 3.16 -6.78 0.48
C GLN A 84 2.36 -8.08 0.55
N ALA A 85 1.02 -8.01 0.66
CA ALA A 85 0.15 -9.19 0.64
C ALA A 85 0.26 -9.93 -0.69
N PHE A 86 0.17 -9.23 -1.80
CA PHE A 86 0.39 -9.80 -3.14
C PHE A 86 1.76 -10.46 -3.27
N SER A 87 2.82 -9.81 -2.79
CA SER A 87 4.17 -10.37 -2.85
C SER A 87 4.31 -11.65 -2.01
N ARG A 88 3.59 -11.78 -0.88
CA ARG A 88 3.55 -13.01 -0.08
C ARG A 88 2.88 -14.14 -0.86
N ILE A 89 1.70 -13.92 -1.44
CA ILE A 89 1.00 -14.91 -2.27
C ILE A 89 1.91 -15.38 -3.41
N ARG A 90 2.54 -14.45 -4.13
CA ARG A 90 3.50 -14.78 -5.19
C ARG A 90 4.66 -15.65 -4.69
N VAL A 91 5.24 -15.33 -3.53
CA VAL A 91 6.34 -16.10 -2.94
C VAL A 91 5.86 -17.49 -2.52
N ASP A 92 4.67 -17.60 -1.94
CA ASP A 92 4.11 -18.88 -1.52
C ASP A 92 3.86 -19.79 -2.71
N ILE A 93 3.29 -19.27 -3.81
CA ILE A 93 3.13 -20.01 -5.06
C ILE A 93 4.51 -20.40 -5.64
N MET A 94 5.48 -19.47 -5.64
CA MET A 94 6.83 -19.75 -6.12
C MET A 94 7.49 -20.89 -5.34
N ASN A 95 7.30 -20.96 -4.02
CA ASN A 95 7.88 -21.99 -3.17
C ASN A 95 7.25 -23.37 -3.39
N GLN A 96 6.05 -23.45 -3.95
CA GLN A 96 5.40 -24.69 -4.37
C GLN A 96 5.86 -25.16 -5.76
N CYS A 97 6.47 -24.30 -6.55
CA CYS A 97 6.99 -24.66 -7.86
C CYS A 97 8.26 -25.53 -7.75
N ILE A 98 8.43 -26.43 -8.73
CA ILE A 98 9.70 -27.16 -8.88
C ILE A 98 10.83 -26.14 -9.10
N TYR A 99 11.90 -26.27 -8.32
CA TYR A 99 13.06 -25.39 -8.43
C TYR A 99 13.57 -25.31 -9.87
N ASN A 100 13.86 -24.10 -10.32
CA ASN A 100 14.32 -23.79 -11.67
C ASN A 100 13.35 -24.22 -12.81
N SER A 101 12.09 -24.53 -12.52
CA SER A 101 11.04 -24.68 -13.55
C SER A 101 10.75 -23.34 -14.25
N PRO A 102 10.06 -23.33 -15.39
CA PRO A 102 9.60 -22.09 -16.02
C PRO A 102 8.76 -21.21 -15.10
N ALA A 103 7.84 -21.79 -14.33
CA ALA A 103 7.00 -21.07 -13.37
C ALA A 103 7.85 -20.45 -12.24
N TYR A 104 8.76 -21.21 -11.63
CA TYR A 104 9.69 -20.68 -10.63
C TYR A 104 10.52 -19.50 -11.17
N TYR A 105 11.03 -19.64 -12.41
CA TYR A 105 11.82 -18.60 -13.06
C TYR A 105 11.01 -17.30 -13.26
N LEU A 106 9.76 -17.42 -13.75
CA LEU A 106 8.87 -16.28 -13.95
C LEU A 106 8.61 -15.56 -12.63
N LEU A 107 8.14 -16.28 -11.62
CA LEU A 107 7.80 -15.71 -10.31
C LEU A 107 9.00 -15.09 -9.58
N LYS A 108 10.21 -15.62 -9.78
CA LYS A 108 11.43 -15.12 -9.17
C LYS A 108 12.03 -13.93 -9.90
N THR A 109 12.07 -13.98 -11.23
CA THR A 109 12.85 -13.04 -12.04
C THR A 109 12.00 -11.89 -12.58
N TRP A 110 10.74 -12.18 -12.93
CA TRP A 110 9.88 -11.25 -13.65
C TRP A 110 8.74 -10.65 -12.79
N HIS A 111 8.78 -10.83 -11.47
CA HIS A 111 7.78 -10.29 -10.55
C HIS A 111 7.62 -8.76 -10.65
N ARG A 112 8.68 -8.03 -11.02
CA ARG A 112 8.62 -6.57 -11.19
C ARG A 112 7.60 -6.13 -12.24
N LEU A 113 7.30 -6.97 -13.23
CA LEU A 113 6.26 -6.69 -14.22
C LEU A 113 4.85 -6.60 -13.60
N LEU A 114 4.67 -7.17 -12.40
CA LEU A 114 3.42 -7.14 -11.63
C LEU A 114 3.43 -6.09 -10.50
N GLU A 115 4.55 -5.46 -10.24
CA GLU A 115 4.74 -4.56 -9.08
C GLU A 115 4.94 -3.10 -9.48
N THR A 116 5.38 -2.84 -10.72
CA THR A 116 5.72 -1.49 -11.20
C THR A 116 5.08 -1.19 -12.54
N ASP A 117 4.84 0.09 -12.81
CA ASP A 117 4.36 0.55 -14.12
C ASP A 117 5.52 0.52 -15.13
N ILE A 118 5.64 -0.59 -15.83
CA ILE A 118 6.64 -0.82 -16.88
C ILE A 118 5.93 -0.85 -18.23
N ASP A 119 6.54 -0.26 -19.26
CA ASP A 119 6.10 -0.44 -20.63
C ASP A 119 6.22 -1.91 -21.03
N LEU A 120 5.08 -2.56 -21.21
CA LEU A 120 5.00 -3.99 -21.55
C LEU A 120 5.28 -4.26 -23.03
N ASP A 121 5.25 -3.23 -23.90
CA ASP A 121 5.42 -3.36 -25.35
C ASP A 121 6.87 -3.06 -25.80
N ASN A 122 7.83 -3.34 -24.93
CA ASN A 122 9.23 -3.24 -25.26
C ASN A 122 9.63 -4.16 -26.44
N LYS A 123 10.73 -3.82 -27.10
CA LYS A 123 11.25 -4.67 -28.18
C LYS A 123 11.51 -6.09 -27.68
N PRO A 124 11.01 -7.13 -28.40
CA PRO A 124 11.25 -8.52 -28.02
C PRO A 124 12.75 -8.83 -27.92
N GLN A 125 13.09 -9.67 -26.94
CA GLN A 125 14.45 -10.13 -26.68
C GLN A 125 14.45 -11.65 -26.53
N TYR A 126 15.56 -12.28 -26.91
CA TYR A 126 15.69 -13.73 -26.80
C TYR A 126 15.73 -14.16 -25.33
N ASN A 127 14.72 -14.92 -24.91
CA ASN A 127 14.65 -15.50 -23.57
C ASN A 127 15.20 -16.92 -23.58
N LYS A 128 16.37 -17.12 -22.98
CA LYS A 128 17.05 -18.43 -22.92
C LYS A 128 16.23 -19.53 -22.23
N LYS A 129 15.36 -19.15 -21.28
CA LYS A 129 14.55 -20.11 -20.52
C LYS A 129 13.44 -20.72 -21.35
N PHE A 130 12.89 -19.91 -22.28
CA PHE A 130 11.79 -20.31 -23.17
C PHE A 130 12.26 -20.65 -24.60
N GLY A 131 13.52 -20.34 -24.95
CA GLY A 131 14.11 -20.62 -26.26
C GLY A 131 13.49 -19.80 -27.41
N GLN A 132 12.90 -18.64 -27.11
CA GLN A 132 12.21 -17.78 -28.10
C GLN A 132 12.36 -16.29 -27.77
N GLU A 133 12.06 -15.45 -28.75
CA GLU A 133 11.95 -14.01 -28.52
C GLU A 133 10.66 -13.69 -27.80
N MET A 134 10.75 -12.83 -26.76
CA MET A 134 9.63 -12.44 -25.92
C MET A 134 9.78 -10.97 -25.52
N ASN A 135 8.66 -10.27 -25.42
CA ASN A 135 8.59 -8.96 -24.80
C ASN A 135 8.06 -9.06 -23.34
N TYR A 136 7.95 -7.94 -22.65
CA TYR A 136 7.45 -7.93 -21.27
C TYR A 136 5.98 -8.33 -21.18
N ARG A 137 5.17 -8.05 -22.18
CA ARG A 137 3.76 -8.46 -22.24
C ARG A 137 3.61 -9.98 -22.26
N ASP A 138 4.47 -10.67 -23.01
CA ASP A 138 4.47 -12.14 -23.04
C ASP A 138 4.82 -12.72 -21.68
N LEU A 139 5.88 -12.19 -21.05
CA LEU A 139 6.32 -12.62 -19.73
C LEU A 139 5.30 -12.29 -18.64
N TYR A 140 4.66 -11.13 -18.71
CA TYR A 140 3.58 -10.71 -17.81
C TYR A 140 2.40 -11.69 -17.87
N LYS A 141 1.90 -11.99 -19.08
CA LYS A 141 0.79 -12.95 -19.28
C LYS A 141 1.14 -14.34 -18.76
N LEU A 142 2.34 -14.83 -19.09
CA LEU A 142 2.80 -16.14 -18.59
C LEU A 142 2.94 -16.16 -17.07
N THR A 143 3.35 -15.07 -16.46
CA THR A 143 3.50 -14.99 -14.99
C THR A 143 2.14 -15.03 -14.30
N LEU A 144 1.17 -14.26 -14.75
CA LEU A 144 -0.20 -14.28 -14.20
C LEU A 144 -0.89 -15.64 -14.43
N GLY A 145 -0.73 -16.23 -15.59
CA GLY A 145 -1.32 -17.53 -15.93
C GLY A 145 -0.76 -18.73 -15.14
N ILE A 146 0.19 -18.54 -14.23
CA ILE A 146 0.73 -19.63 -13.38
C ILE A 146 -0.32 -20.15 -12.39
N SER A 147 -1.12 -19.27 -11.82
CA SER A 147 -2.11 -19.62 -10.81
C SER A 147 -3.30 -18.65 -10.85
N PRO A 148 -4.54 -19.16 -10.83
CA PRO A 148 -5.74 -18.32 -10.68
C PRO A 148 -5.72 -17.46 -9.41
N GLU A 149 -5.13 -17.95 -8.32
CA GLU A 149 -4.96 -17.22 -7.07
C GLU A 149 -4.04 -16.01 -7.25
N LEU A 150 -2.94 -16.17 -8.01
CA LEU A 150 -2.04 -15.06 -8.32
C LEU A 150 -2.72 -14.00 -9.18
N GLU A 151 -3.48 -14.42 -10.19
CA GLU A 151 -4.22 -13.55 -11.09
C GLU A 151 -5.27 -12.74 -10.31
N LEU A 152 -6.08 -13.40 -9.49
CA LEU A 152 -7.09 -12.76 -8.64
C LEU A 152 -6.46 -11.74 -7.66
N ALA A 153 -5.39 -12.13 -6.96
CA ALA A 153 -4.69 -11.22 -6.05
C ALA A 153 -4.11 -10.00 -6.76
N TYR A 154 -3.62 -10.17 -7.99
CA TYR A 154 -3.16 -9.08 -8.83
C TYR A 154 -4.30 -8.15 -9.22
N GLU A 155 -5.41 -8.69 -9.71
CA GLU A 155 -6.59 -7.91 -10.11
C GLU A 155 -7.15 -7.08 -8.97
N LEU A 156 -7.29 -7.65 -7.78
CA LEU A 156 -7.77 -6.94 -6.59
C LEU A 156 -6.83 -5.79 -6.20
N LYS A 157 -5.52 -6.03 -6.22
CA LYS A 157 -4.53 -4.98 -5.97
C LYS A 157 -4.64 -3.84 -6.98
N GLU A 158 -4.78 -4.13 -8.28
CA GLU A 158 -4.89 -3.11 -9.32
C GLU A 158 -6.23 -2.38 -9.27
N LYS A 159 -7.35 -3.05 -8.94
CA LYS A 159 -8.65 -2.40 -8.70
C LYS A 159 -8.57 -1.37 -7.59
N TYR A 160 -7.87 -1.68 -6.48
CA TYR A 160 -7.68 -0.71 -5.41
C TYR A 160 -6.79 0.46 -5.85
N ARG A 161 -5.73 0.20 -6.63
CA ARG A 161 -4.89 1.28 -7.20
C ARG A 161 -5.70 2.18 -8.14
N ASP A 162 -6.53 1.60 -9.00
CA ASP A 162 -7.43 2.35 -9.88
C ASP A 162 -8.44 3.19 -9.09
N PHE A 163 -9.05 2.61 -8.05
CA PHE A 163 -9.92 3.32 -7.13
C PHE A 163 -9.24 4.58 -6.57
N ASN A 164 -8.03 4.49 -6.03
CA ASN A 164 -7.32 5.63 -5.48
C ASN A 164 -6.94 6.68 -6.52
N LYS A 165 -6.68 6.27 -7.76
CA LYS A 165 -6.24 7.18 -8.83
C LYS A 165 -7.41 7.90 -9.51
N ASN A 166 -8.53 7.22 -9.69
CA ASN A 166 -9.57 7.65 -10.61
C ASN A 166 -10.95 7.84 -9.95
N CYS A 167 -11.11 7.51 -8.65
CA CYS A 167 -12.38 7.65 -7.97
C CYS A 167 -12.65 9.11 -7.57
N THR A 168 -13.86 9.60 -7.83
CA THR A 168 -14.31 10.90 -7.34
C THR A 168 -14.80 10.80 -5.89
N TYR A 169 -14.86 11.94 -5.19
CA TYR A 169 -15.33 11.99 -3.80
C TYR A 169 -16.77 11.47 -3.66
N GLU A 170 -17.63 11.81 -4.63
CA GLU A 170 -19.05 11.43 -4.63
C GLU A 170 -19.25 9.91 -4.77
N GLU A 171 -18.35 9.23 -5.49
CA GLU A 171 -18.42 7.80 -5.75
C GLU A 171 -17.65 6.96 -4.71
N ALA A 172 -16.76 7.59 -3.95
CA ALA A 172 -15.78 6.91 -3.13
C ALA A 172 -16.39 5.89 -2.15
N SER A 173 -17.48 6.29 -1.46
CA SER A 173 -18.14 5.41 -0.49
C SER A 173 -18.74 4.16 -1.13
N ILE A 174 -19.37 4.30 -2.29
CA ILE A 174 -20.01 3.20 -3.01
C ILE A 174 -18.95 2.25 -3.54
N ARG A 175 -17.97 2.77 -4.29
CA ARG A 175 -16.90 1.99 -4.90
C ARG A 175 -16.01 1.29 -3.87
N LEU A 176 -15.73 1.95 -2.73
CA LEU A 176 -14.97 1.32 -1.66
C LEU A 176 -15.73 0.13 -1.04
N ASN A 177 -17.05 0.26 -0.81
CA ASN A 177 -17.84 -0.83 -0.28
C ASN A 177 -17.96 -2.02 -1.27
N GLU A 178 -18.00 -1.76 -2.56
CA GLU A 178 -17.95 -2.80 -3.60
C GLU A 178 -16.60 -3.54 -3.58
N LEU A 179 -15.50 -2.80 -3.53
CA LEU A 179 -14.16 -3.39 -3.40
C LEU A 179 -14.01 -4.23 -2.15
N ILE A 180 -14.48 -3.76 -0.98
CA ILE A 180 -14.41 -4.53 0.26
C ILE A 180 -15.12 -5.88 0.11
N LYS A 181 -16.31 -5.91 -0.50
CA LYS A 181 -17.02 -7.18 -0.77
C LYS A 181 -16.23 -8.10 -1.68
N GLU A 182 -15.63 -7.58 -2.76
CA GLU A 182 -14.79 -8.38 -3.65
C GLU A 182 -13.59 -8.99 -2.91
N PHE A 183 -12.97 -8.23 -1.99
CA PHE A 183 -11.87 -8.73 -1.16
C PHE A 183 -12.32 -9.78 -0.13
N GLU A 184 -13.56 -9.69 0.38
CA GLU A 184 -14.12 -10.66 1.33
C GLU A 184 -14.55 -11.96 0.65
N GLU A 185 -14.90 -11.92 -0.63
CA GLU A 185 -15.34 -13.07 -1.43
C GLU A 185 -14.16 -13.83 -2.08
N ALA A 186 -12.97 -13.24 -2.10
CA ALA A 186 -11.77 -13.78 -2.73
C ALA A 186 -10.99 -14.74 -1.81
#